data_a36b562e29b80b9aed3355aa168dfb05
#
_entry.id   a36b562e29b80b9aed3355aa168dfb05
#
_cell.length_a   1.000
_cell.length_b   1.000
_cell.length_c   1.000
_cell.angle_alpha   90.00
_cell.angle_beta   90.00
_cell.angle_gamma   90.00
#
_symmetry.space_group_name_H-M   'P 1'
#
loop_
_entity.id
_entity.type
_entity.pdbx_description
1 polymer ?
#
loop_
_entity_poly.entity_id
_entity_poly.type
_entity_poly.pdbx_seq_one_letter_code
_entity_poly.pdbx_strand_id
1 'polypeptide(L)'
;MKKRKVEVVVISDVHLGTFGCHAKELLQYLATIKPKILILNGDIIDIWQFRKSYFPQSHLKVIKKIISLSSKGTKVYYLTGNHDELLRKFTDLHLGNLSLLNKLVLDLDEKKAWIFHGDVFDASINHAKWLAKLGGWGYDFLILTNRFLNWILAQMNKEPYSLSKKIKDNVKSAVKFITKFENVCTDLAIENKYDYVICGHIHEPKMELVENENGK
;
A
#
# COMPACT_ATOMS: atom_id res chain seq x y z
N MET A 1 22.25 -12.56 -16.75
CA MET A 1 20.92 -13.13 -17.11
C MET A 1 20.15 -12.13 -17.99
N LYS A 2 19.46 -12.61 -19.03
CA LYS A 2 18.62 -11.79 -19.89
C LYS A 2 17.38 -11.36 -19.10
N LYS A 3 17.14 -10.03 -19.01
CA LYS A 3 15.98 -9.50 -18.28
C LYS A 3 14.69 -9.74 -19.07
N ARG A 4 13.61 -10.10 -18.35
CA ARG A 4 12.27 -10.22 -18.93
C ARG A 4 11.74 -8.83 -19.29
N LYS A 5 11.34 -8.62 -20.52
CA LYS A 5 10.64 -7.41 -20.96
C LYS A 5 9.20 -7.49 -20.44
N VAL A 6 8.71 -6.42 -19.85
CA VAL A 6 7.35 -6.30 -19.30
C VAL A 6 6.79 -4.96 -19.73
N GLU A 7 5.53 -4.95 -20.18
CA GLU A 7 4.90 -3.69 -20.60
C GLU A 7 4.66 -2.78 -19.40
N VAL A 8 3.92 -3.26 -18.41
CA VAL A 8 3.56 -2.51 -17.21
C VAL A 8 3.89 -3.31 -15.95
N VAL A 9 4.43 -2.65 -14.95
CA VAL A 9 4.62 -3.19 -13.59
C VAL A 9 4.03 -2.20 -12.62
N VAL A 10 3.17 -2.68 -11.73
CA VAL A 10 2.61 -1.91 -10.61
C VAL A 10 3.21 -2.44 -9.31
N ILE A 11 3.67 -1.57 -8.46
CA ILE A 11 4.23 -1.85 -7.13
C ILE A 11 3.58 -0.89 -6.14
N SER A 12 3.08 -1.40 -5.03
CA SER A 12 2.35 -0.66 -4.01
C SER A 12 2.87 -1.02 -2.62
N ASP A 13 2.64 -0.17 -1.62
CA ASP A 13 2.80 -0.48 -0.20
C ASP A 13 4.20 -1.02 0.17
N VAL A 14 5.24 -0.35 -0.32
CA VAL A 14 6.64 -0.75 -0.11
C VAL A 14 7.16 -0.32 1.26
N HIS A 15 6.72 0.84 1.76
CA HIS A 15 7.07 1.42 3.05
C HIS A 15 8.59 1.51 3.31
N LEU A 16 9.34 2.08 2.35
CA LEU A 16 10.76 2.36 2.56
C LEU A 16 10.94 3.29 3.77
N GLY A 17 11.81 2.94 4.68
CA GLY A 17 12.05 3.63 5.95
C GLY A 17 11.49 2.88 7.16
N THR A 18 10.78 1.77 6.98
CA THR A 18 10.27 0.93 8.06
C THR A 18 11.02 -0.40 8.20
N PHE A 19 10.92 -1.04 9.36
CA PHE A 19 11.55 -2.35 9.61
C PHE A 19 10.87 -3.49 8.83
N GLY A 20 9.57 -3.34 8.52
CA GLY A 20 8.79 -4.35 7.79
C GLY A 20 8.99 -4.35 6.28
N CYS A 21 9.80 -3.43 5.75
CA CYS A 21 10.00 -3.31 4.30
C CYS A 21 10.87 -4.43 3.72
N HIS A 22 10.37 -5.11 2.69
CA HIS A 22 11.06 -6.17 1.95
C HIS A 22 11.91 -5.62 0.79
N ALA A 23 12.76 -4.62 1.07
CA ALA A 23 13.54 -3.90 0.07
C ALA A 23 14.53 -4.78 -0.70
N LYS A 24 15.08 -5.84 -0.09
CA LYS A 24 16.03 -6.76 -0.73
C LYS A 24 15.33 -7.61 -1.80
N GLU A 25 14.17 -8.14 -1.46
CA GLU A 25 13.33 -8.95 -2.33
C GLU A 25 12.83 -8.12 -3.53
N LEU A 26 12.41 -6.88 -3.26
CA LEU A 26 12.04 -5.92 -4.30
C LEU A 26 13.20 -5.63 -5.26
N LEU A 27 14.40 -5.44 -4.74
CA LEU A 27 15.61 -5.24 -5.57
C LEU A 27 15.90 -6.45 -6.45
N GLN A 28 15.78 -7.65 -5.90
CA GLN A 28 15.95 -8.90 -6.65
C GLN A 28 14.94 -8.97 -7.79
N TYR A 29 13.66 -8.71 -7.51
CA TYR A 29 12.61 -8.67 -8.53
C TYR A 29 12.92 -7.64 -9.62
N LEU A 30 13.20 -6.38 -9.25
CA LEU A 30 13.52 -5.31 -10.19
C LEU A 30 14.81 -5.57 -11.01
N ALA A 31 15.68 -6.46 -10.55
CA ALA A 31 16.87 -6.86 -11.29
C ALA A 31 16.53 -7.84 -12.44
N THR A 32 15.46 -8.59 -12.34
CA THR A 32 15.06 -9.63 -13.33
C THR A 32 14.25 -9.06 -14.49
N ILE A 33 13.71 -7.85 -14.37
CA ILE A 33 12.78 -7.25 -15.34
C ILE A 33 13.33 -6.01 -16.02
N LYS A 34 12.74 -5.68 -17.18
CA LYS A 34 12.91 -4.43 -17.92
C LYS A 34 11.52 -3.92 -18.31
N PRO A 35 10.84 -3.15 -17.41
CA PRO A 35 9.52 -2.61 -17.67
C PRO A 35 9.59 -1.44 -18.67
N LYS A 36 8.56 -1.29 -19.52
CA LYS A 36 8.33 -0.06 -20.27
C LYS A 36 7.74 1.02 -19.37
N ILE A 37 6.76 0.62 -18.53
CA ILE A 37 6.09 1.48 -17.56
C ILE A 37 6.23 0.85 -16.17
N LEU A 38 6.67 1.65 -15.20
CA LEU A 38 6.71 1.30 -13.78
C LEU A 38 5.79 2.25 -13.02
N ILE A 39 4.79 1.71 -12.34
CA ILE A 39 3.85 2.46 -11.51
C ILE A 39 4.16 2.15 -10.05
N LEU A 40 4.48 3.17 -9.29
CA LEU A 40 4.68 3.16 -7.86
C LEU A 40 3.38 3.66 -7.23
N ASN A 41 2.52 2.74 -6.80
CA ASN A 41 1.13 3.03 -6.47
C ASN A 41 0.92 3.35 -4.98
N GLY A 42 1.56 4.39 -4.50
CA GLY A 42 1.44 4.91 -3.15
C GLY A 42 2.16 4.10 -2.07
N ASP A 43 2.41 4.76 -0.96
CA ASP A 43 3.07 4.21 0.22
C ASP A 43 4.44 3.59 -0.10
N ILE A 44 5.17 4.25 -1.01
CA ILE A 44 6.51 3.80 -1.41
C ILE A 44 7.54 4.19 -0.36
N ILE A 45 7.46 5.42 0.16
CA ILE A 45 8.30 5.93 1.23
C ILE A 45 7.40 6.21 2.44
N ASP A 46 7.68 5.56 3.55
CA ASP A 46 6.92 5.82 4.77
C ASP A 46 7.45 7.07 5.49
N ILE A 47 6.90 8.22 5.12
CA ILE A 47 7.30 9.50 5.72
C ILE A 47 6.74 9.65 7.13
N TRP A 48 5.63 8.98 7.47
CA TRP A 48 5.02 9.05 8.79
C TRP A 48 5.81 8.30 9.86
N GLN A 49 6.32 7.11 9.52
CA GLN A 49 7.12 6.29 10.43
C GLN A 49 8.62 6.50 10.24
N PHE A 50 9.00 7.49 9.40
CA PHE A 50 10.38 7.77 9.11
C PHE A 50 11.17 8.08 10.37
N ARG A 51 12.04 7.17 10.75
CA ARG A 51 12.99 7.39 11.85
C ARG A 51 14.25 8.02 11.29
N LYS A 52 14.64 9.18 11.82
CA LYS A 52 15.82 9.93 11.38
C LYS A 52 17.11 9.08 11.31
N SER A 53 17.16 7.97 12.08
CA SER A 53 18.32 7.07 12.17
C SER A 53 18.15 5.75 11.41
N TYR A 54 17.00 5.48 10.77
CA TYR A 54 16.74 4.20 10.12
C TYR A 54 16.34 4.36 8.66
N PHE A 55 17.34 4.28 7.79
CA PHE A 55 17.12 4.12 6.35
C PHE A 55 18.25 3.24 5.79
N PRO A 56 18.08 1.90 5.84
CA PRO A 56 19.11 0.95 5.44
C PRO A 56 19.58 1.15 4.01
N GLN A 57 20.81 0.73 3.72
CA GLN A 57 21.38 0.84 2.37
C GLN A 57 20.54 0.10 1.31
N SER A 58 19.82 -0.98 1.69
CA SER A 58 18.89 -1.69 0.80
C SER A 58 17.76 -0.78 0.32
N HIS A 59 17.19 0.05 1.20
CA HIS A 59 16.13 1.01 0.86
C HIS A 59 16.66 2.07 -0.11
N LEU A 60 17.83 2.63 0.15
CA LEU A 60 18.46 3.58 -0.76
C LEU A 60 18.75 2.96 -2.14
N LYS A 61 19.13 1.68 -2.17
CA LYS A 61 19.34 0.94 -3.42
C LYS A 61 18.06 0.79 -4.23
N VAL A 62 16.88 0.66 -3.60
CA VAL A 62 15.57 0.65 -4.29
C VAL A 62 15.35 1.98 -4.99
N ILE A 63 15.51 3.11 -4.29
CA ILE A 63 15.38 4.45 -4.87
C ILE A 63 16.35 4.62 -6.05
N LYS A 64 17.61 4.28 -5.86
CA LYS A 64 18.62 4.33 -6.93
C LYS A 64 18.21 3.47 -8.13
N LYS A 65 17.63 2.29 -7.89
CA LYS A 65 17.17 1.39 -8.95
C LYS A 65 16.02 2.01 -9.76
N ILE A 66 15.05 2.63 -9.10
CA ILE A 66 13.91 3.31 -9.74
C ILE A 66 14.41 4.47 -10.61
N ILE A 67 15.29 5.32 -10.06
CA ILE A 67 15.91 6.44 -10.80
C ILE A 67 16.69 5.91 -12.01
N SER A 68 17.45 4.82 -11.84
CA SER A 68 18.19 4.18 -12.95
C SER A 68 17.28 3.59 -14.01
N LEU A 69 16.09 3.11 -13.69
CA LEU A 69 15.11 2.64 -14.68
C LEU A 69 14.56 3.84 -15.46
N SER A 70 14.17 4.90 -14.76
CA SER A 70 13.70 6.15 -15.39
C SER A 70 14.73 6.75 -16.34
N SER A 71 15.99 6.86 -15.92
CA SER A 71 17.07 7.40 -16.76
C SER A 71 17.39 6.56 -18.00
N LYS A 72 16.99 5.28 -18.00
CA LYS A 72 17.14 4.33 -19.12
C LYS A 72 15.89 4.21 -20.00
N GLY A 73 14.94 5.13 -19.85
CA GLY A 73 13.78 5.25 -20.72
C GLY A 73 12.52 4.52 -20.21
N THR A 74 12.52 3.90 -19.02
CA THR A 74 11.29 3.43 -18.39
C THR A 74 10.45 4.64 -17.96
N LYS A 75 9.17 4.70 -18.36
CA LYS A 75 8.23 5.68 -17.82
C LYS A 75 7.88 5.29 -16.39
N VAL A 76 8.14 6.17 -15.44
CA VAL A 76 7.86 5.95 -14.02
C VAL A 76 6.75 6.87 -13.58
N TYR A 77 5.64 6.31 -13.09
CA TYR A 77 4.56 7.06 -12.46
C TYR A 77 4.61 6.79 -10.95
N TYR A 78 4.78 7.84 -10.18
CA TYR A 78 4.66 7.78 -8.73
C TYR A 78 3.30 8.31 -8.33
N LEU A 79 2.41 7.46 -7.85
CA LEU A 79 1.14 7.84 -7.30
C LEU A 79 1.30 8.00 -5.78
N THR A 80 0.69 9.04 -5.20
CA THR A 80 0.84 9.32 -3.77
C THR A 80 -0.14 8.50 -2.94
N GLY A 81 0.33 7.97 -1.82
CA GLY A 81 -0.48 7.34 -0.78
C GLY A 81 -0.56 8.20 0.48
N ASN A 82 -1.11 7.64 1.56
CA ASN A 82 -1.25 8.35 2.83
C ASN A 82 0.08 8.42 3.60
N HIS A 83 0.96 7.42 3.51
CA HIS A 83 2.27 7.45 4.18
C HIS A 83 3.27 8.41 3.51
N ASP A 84 3.07 8.70 2.25
CA ASP A 84 3.86 9.67 1.49
C ASP A 84 3.03 10.90 1.04
N GLU A 85 1.96 11.23 1.76
CA GLU A 85 1.02 12.33 1.46
C GLU A 85 1.68 13.71 1.31
N LEU A 86 2.84 13.94 1.94
CA LEU A 86 3.59 15.18 1.79
C LEU A 86 3.99 15.46 0.33
N LEU A 87 4.13 14.41 -0.48
CA LEU A 87 4.43 14.51 -1.90
C LEU A 87 3.25 15.03 -2.72
N ARG A 88 2.00 14.99 -2.19
CA ARG A 88 0.82 15.53 -2.88
C ARG A 88 0.91 17.01 -3.21
N LYS A 89 1.71 17.75 -2.45
CA LYS A 89 1.97 19.17 -2.74
C LYS A 89 2.70 19.39 -4.06
N PHE A 90 3.31 18.33 -4.60
CA PHE A 90 4.12 18.35 -5.81
C PHE A 90 3.50 17.51 -6.93
N THR A 91 2.21 17.16 -6.84
CA THR A 91 1.53 16.46 -7.94
C THR A 91 1.59 17.29 -9.22
N ASP A 92 1.58 16.58 -10.34
CA ASP A 92 1.82 17.10 -11.69
C ASP A 92 3.27 17.53 -11.97
N LEU A 93 4.20 17.19 -11.06
CA LEU A 93 5.63 17.34 -11.31
C LEU A 93 6.11 16.29 -12.31
N HIS A 94 6.83 16.75 -13.35
CA HIS A 94 7.46 15.90 -14.34
C HIS A 94 8.98 16.07 -14.30
N LEU A 95 9.71 15.00 -14.06
CA LEU A 95 11.18 14.94 -14.04
C LEU A 95 11.66 13.94 -15.10
N GLY A 96 11.74 14.37 -16.35
CA GLY A 96 12.05 13.49 -17.47
C GLY A 96 11.01 12.38 -17.62
N ASN A 97 11.41 11.13 -17.41
CA ASN A 97 10.49 9.97 -17.50
C ASN A 97 9.78 9.64 -16.17
N LEU A 98 9.94 10.47 -15.12
CA LEU A 98 9.26 10.28 -13.84
C LEU A 98 8.18 11.35 -13.68
N SER A 99 6.96 10.93 -13.38
CA SER A 99 5.82 11.81 -13.12
C SER A 99 5.22 11.48 -11.74
N LEU A 100 4.90 12.53 -10.97
CA LEU A 100 4.25 12.43 -9.67
C LEU A 100 2.77 12.80 -9.82
N LEU A 101 1.87 11.88 -9.50
CA LEU A 101 0.43 12.01 -9.70
C LEU A 101 -0.35 11.53 -8.47
N ASN A 102 -1.65 11.82 -8.40
CA ASN A 102 -2.54 11.23 -7.39
C ASN A 102 -3.24 9.97 -7.89
N LYS A 103 -3.51 9.88 -9.18
CA LYS A 103 -4.14 8.77 -9.86
C LYS A 103 -3.68 8.70 -11.30
N LEU A 104 -3.84 7.55 -11.92
CA LEU A 104 -3.51 7.34 -13.33
C LEU A 104 -4.62 6.54 -13.99
N VAL A 105 -5.03 6.95 -15.19
CA VAL A 105 -5.80 6.12 -16.10
C VAL A 105 -4.88 5.75 -17.25
N LEU A 106 -4.71 4.47 -17.49
CA LEU A 106 -3.81 3.93 -18.51
C LEU A 106 -4.62 3.08 -19.50
N ASP A 107 -4.42 3.33 -20.79
CA ASP A 107 -4.97 2.49 -21.83
C ASP A 107 -4.07 1.26 -22.05
N LEU A 108 -4.63 0.08 -21.86
CA LEU A 108 -3.99 -1.21 -22.01
C LEU A 108 -4.78 -2.05 -23.03
N ASP A 109 -4.30 -2.14 -24.27
CA ASP A 109 -4.95 -2.91 -25.34
C ASP A 109 -6.45 -2.62 -25.47
N GLU A 110 -6.79 -1.34 -25.68
CA GLU A 110 -8.16 -0.80 -25.80
C GLU A 110 -9.00 -0.86 -24.51
N LYS A 111 -8.41 -1.32 -23.41
CA LYS A 111 -9.03 -1.35 -22.09
C LYS A 111 -8.46 -0.28 -21.18
N LYS A 112 -9.32 0.32 -20.36
CA LYS A 112 -8.93 1.38 -19.42
C LYS A 112 -8.66 0.83 -18.04
N ALA A 113 -7.43 1.04 -17.56
CA ALA A 113 -7.03 0.72 -16.20
C ALA A 113 -7.00 1.99 -15.34
N TRP A 114 -7.82 2.03 -14.31
CA TRP A 114 -7.80 3.07 -13.29
C TRP A 114 -6.91 2.64 -12.13
N ILE A 115 -5.86 3.42 -11.85
CA ILE A 115 -4.81 3.08 -10.91
C ILE A 115 -4.68 4.23 -9.90
N PHE A 116 -4.79 3.92 -8.62
CA PHE A 116 -4.69 4.88 -7.52
C PHE A 116 -4.36 4.12 -6.23
N HIS A 117 -3.91 4.83 -5.20
CA HIS A 117 -3.51 4.14 -3.96
C HIS A 117 -4.71 3.58 -3.20
N GLY A 118 -5.74 4.36 -2.94
CA GLY A 118 -6.95 3.91 -2.24
C GLY A 118 -7.31 4.72 -1.00
N ASP A 119 -6.38 5.39 -0.38
CA ASP A 119 -6.54 6.16 0.85
C ASP A 119 -7.54 7.31 0.77
N VAL A 120 -7.89 7.76 -0.43
CA VAL A 120 -8.93 8.78 -0.65
C VAL A 120 -10.30 8.36 -0.10
N PHE A 121 -10.55 7.06 0.01
CA PHE A 121 -11.79 6.53 0.57
C PHE A 121 -11.78 6.45 2.10
N ASP A 122 -10.64 6.65 2.76
CA ASP A 122 -10.54 6.71 4.22
C ASP A 122 -11.23 7.94 4.81
N ALA A 123 -11.40 9.00 4.04
CA ALA A 123 -12.06 10.23 4.49
C ALA A 123 -13.52 9.98 4.91
N SER A 124 -14.15 8.94 4.36
CA SER A 124 -15.47 8.46 4.79
C SER A 124 -15.41 7.68 6.12
N ILE A 125 -14.20 7.44 6.65
CA ILE A 125 -13.94 6.56 7.80
C ILE A 125 -12.95 7.24 8.76
N ASN A 126 -13.25 8.49 9.12
CA ASN A 126 -12.43 9.34 10.02
C ASN A 126 -12.09 8.72 11.40
N HIS A 127 -12.61 7.54 11.73
CA HIS A 127 -12.24 6.81 12.94
C HIS A 127 -11.10 5.80 12.74
N ALA A 128 -10.74 5.43 11.51
CA ALA A 128 -9.70 4.44 11.24
C ALA A 128 -8.27 5.00 11.29
N LYS A 129 -8.05 6.28 10.98
CA LYS A 129 -6.71 6.92 11.07
C LYS A 129 -6.11 6.85 12.48
N TRP A 130 -6.92 6.92 13.52
CA TRP A 130 -6.48 6.78 14.90
C TRP A 130 -6.09 5.33 15.24
N LEU A 131 -6.87 4.35 14.74
CA LEU A 131 -6.56 2.91 14.91
C LEU A 131 -5.33 2.48 14.12
N ALA A 132 -5.12 2.99 12.90
CA ALA A 132 -3.94 2.67 12.10
C ALA A 132 -2.64 3.19 12.74
N LYS A 133 -2.67 4.39 13.35
CA LYS A 133 -1.54 4.90 14.16
C LYS A 133 -1.21 4.02 15.38
N LEU A 134 -2.21 3.36 15.95
CA LEU A 134 -2.01 2.39 17.04
C LEU A 134 -1.53 1.01 16.54
N GLY A 135 -1.81 0.66 15.27
CA GLY A 135 -1.62 -0.70 14.76
C GLY A 135 -0.17 -1.17 14.70
N GLY A 136 0.78 -0.31 14.34
CA GLY A 136 2.19 -0.72 14.22
C GLY A 136 2.93 -0.79 15.56
N TRP A 137 2.73 0.21 16.43
CA TRP A 137 3.36 0.26 17.75
C TRP A 137 2.50 -0.38 18.85
N GLY A 138 1.18 -0.28 18.67
CA GLY A 138 0.22 -0.77 19.65
C GLY A 138 0.14 -2.28 19.67
N TYR A 139 0.35 -2.96 18.55
CA TYR A 139 0.24 -4.42 18.51
C TYR A 139 1.37 -5.10 19.29
N ASP A 140 2.61 -4.71 19.10
CA ASP A 140 3.76 -5.25 19.84
C ASP A 140 3.71 -4.83 21.31
N PHE A 141 3.32 -3.58 21.58
CA PHE A 141 3.12 -3.10 22.94
C PHE A 141 1.94 -3.77 23.63
N LEU A 142 0.84 -4.04 22.92
CA LEU A 142 -0.32 -4.78 23.46
C LEU A 142 0.02 -6.25 23.75
N ILE A 143 0.83 -6.91 22.92
CA ILE A 143 1.28 -8.28 23.20
C ILE A 143 2.16 -8.31 24.45
N LEU A 144 3.10 -7.37 24.57
CA LEU A 144 4.00 -7.29 25.72
C LEU A 144 3.25 -6.93 27.01
N THR A 145 2.35 -5.94 26.96
CA THR A 145 1.52 -5.54 28.11
C THR A 145 0.53 -6.62 28.50
N ASN A 146 -0.07 -7.34 27.55
CA ASN A 146 -0.97 -8.44 27.85
C ASN A 146 -0.24 -9.62 28.51
N ARG A 147 0.98 -9.91 28.06
CA ARG A 147 1.84 -10.94 28.69
C ARG A 147 2.23 -10.56 30.11
N PHE A 148 2.56 -9.29 30.34
CA PHE A 148 2.89 -8.76 31.65
C PHE A 148 1.68 -8.68 32.58
N LEU A 149 0.52 -8.22 32.09
CA LEU A 149 -0.74 -8.18 32.86
C LEU A 149 -1.21 -9.60 33.24
N ASN A 150 -1.15 -10.55 32.33
CA ASN A 150 -1.52 -11.94 32.63
C ASN A 150 -0.56 -12.61 33.60
N TRP A 151 0.72 -12.23 33.57
CA TRP A 151 1.68 -12.68 34.57
C TRP A 151 1.33 -12.13 35.98
N ILE A 152 0.97 -10.83 36.08
CA ILE A 152 0.51 -10.21 37.35
C ILE A 152 -0.80 -10.86 37.82
N LEU A 153 -1.78 -11.05 36.92
CA LEU A 153 -3.07 -11.67 37.27
C LEU A 153 -2.88 -13.12 37.75
N ALA A 154 -1.97 -13.86 37.14
CA ALA A 154 -1.61 -15.22 37.59
C ALA A 154 -1.00 -15.22 39.02
N GLN A 155 -0.18 -14.23 39.38
CA GLN A 155 0.34 -14.08 40.75
C GLN A 155 -0.75 -13.70 41.75
N MET A 156 -1.85 -13.09 41.28
CA MET A 156 -2.99 -12.71 42.12
C MET A 156 -4.13 -13.75 42.13
N ASN A 157 -3.91 -14.96 41.56
CA ASN A 157 -4.94 -15.99 41.39
C ASN A 157 -6.22 -15.48 40.70
N LYS A 158 -6.11 -14.52 39.78
CA LYS A 158 -7.20 -14.01 38.96
C LYS A 158 -7.16 -14.61 37.56
N GLU A 159 -8.34 -14.76 36.96
CA GLU A 159 -8.43 -15.28 35.59
C GLU A 159 -7.71 -14.40 34.58
N PRO A 160 -7.08 -15.00 33.55
CA PRO A 160 -6.35 -14.24 32.53
C PRO A 160 -7.31 -13.34 31.75
N TYR A 161 -6.90 -12.08 31.55
CA TYR A 161 -7.65 -11.13 30.75
C TYR A 161 -7.55 -11.50 29.26
N SER A 162 -8.68 -11.85 28.67
CA SER A 162 -8.73 -12.25 27.26
C SER A 162 -8.89 -11.03 26.36
N LEU A 163 -7.80 -10.63 25.71
CA LEU A 163 -7.82 -9.68 24.61
C LEU A 163 -8.52 -10.24 23.34
N SER A 164 -8.86 -11.54 23.33
CA SER A 164 -9.44 -12.22 22.18
C SER A 164 -10.78 -11.63 21.73
N LYS A 165 -11.61 -11.14 22.64
CA LYS A 165 -12.91 -10.51 22.31
C LYS A 165 -12.70 -9.18 21.57
N LYS A 166 -11.76 -8.35 22.05
CA LYS A 166 -11.45 -7.04 21.45
C LYS A 166 -10.78 -7.19 20.07
N ILE A 167 -9.93 -8.22 19.92
CA ILE A 167 -9.33 -8.60 18.63
C ILE A 167 -10.41 -9.06 17.65
N LYS A 168 -11.36 -9.88 18.10
CA LYS A 168 -12.46 -10.38 17.25
C LYS A 168 -13.36 -9.24 16.72
N ASP A 169 -13.62 -8.23 17.55
CA ASP A 169 -14.42 -7.06 17.14
C ASP A 169 -13.63 -6.16 16.17
N ASN A 170 -12.31 -6.02 16.37
CA ASN A 170 -11.44 -5.28 15.45
C ASN A 170 -11.31 -5.98 14.10
N VAL A 171 -11.18 -7.31 14.08
CA VAL A 171 -11.15 -8.10 12.84
C VAL A 171 -12.46 -7.94 12.06
N LYS A 172 -13.62 -8.01 12.71
CA LYS A 172 -14.94 -7.78 12.06
C LYS A 172 -15.03 -6.38 11.46
N SER A 173 -14.53 -5.36 12.17
CA SER A 173 -14.51 -3.98 11.68
C SER A 173 -13.58 -3.82 10.48
N ALA A 174 -12.41 -4.46 10.49
CA ALA A 174 -11.47 -4.45 9.36
C ALA A 174 -12.06 -5.14 8.13
N VAL A 175 -12.68 -6.32 8.29
CA VAL A 175 -13.35 -7.03 7.18
C VAL A 175 -14.47 -6.19 6.58
N LYS A 176 -15.31 -5.56 7.42
CA LYS A 176 -16.36 -4.66 6.95
C LYS A 176 -15.82 -3.45 6.19
N PHE A 177 -14.67 -2.92 6.64
CA PHE A 177 -13.98 -1.83 5.96
C PHE A 177 -13.50 -2.25 4.57
N ILE A 178 -12.78 -3.38 4.48
CA ILE A 178 -12.26 -3.92 3.21
C ILE A 178 -13.40 -4.13 2.22
N THR A 179 -14.47 -4.81 2.63
CA THR A 179 -15.65 -5.04 1.76
C THR A 179 -16.27 -3.73 1.28
N LYS A 180 -16.40 -2.73 2.16
CA LYS A 180 -16.94 -1.43 1.77
C LYS A 180 -16.03 -0.70 0.79
N PHE A 181 -14.71 -0.77 1.00
CA PHE A 181 -13.71 -0.18 0.11
C PHE A 181 -13.77 -0.81 -1.29
N GLU A 182 -13.78 -2.15 -1.36
CA GLU A 182 -13.87 -2.89 -2.62
C GLU A 182 -15.12 -2.51 -3.40
N ASN A 183 -16.29 -2.49 -2.75
CA ASN A 183 -17.55 -2.12 -3.38
C ASN A 183 -17.52 -0.70 -3.94
N VAL A 184 -17.02 0.28 -3.18
CA VAL A 184 -16.94 1.67 -3.66
C VAL A 184 -15.99 1.80 -4.85
N CYS A 185 -14.85 1.12 -4.83
CA CYS A 185 -13.91 1.12 -5.95
C CYS A 185 -14.54 0.50 -7.20
N THR A 186 -15.26 -0.60 -7.04
CA THR A 186 -15.95 -1.30 -8.13
C THR A 186 -17.06 -0.46 -8.72
N ASP A 187 -17.95 0.10 -7.89
CA ASP A 187 -19.07 0.93 -8.33
C ASP A 187 -18.58 2.13 -9.14
N LEU A 188 -17.54 2.83 -8.64
CA LEU A 188 -16.95 3.96 -9.35
C LEU A 188 -16.29 3.54 -10.67
N ALA A 189 -15.68 2.36 -10.73
CA ALA A 189 -15.08 1.86 -11.96
C ALA A 189 -16.15 1.56 -13.03
N ILE A 190 -17.24 0.92 -12.63
CA ILE A 190 -18.36 0.63 -13.51
C ILE A 190 -18.99 1.92 -14.03
N GLU A 191 -19.25 2.88 -13.14
CA GLU A 191 -19.83 4.18 -13.47
C GLU A 191 -18.96 4.94 -14.49
N ASN A 192 -17.64 4.91 -14.32
CA ASN A 192 -16.68 5.58 -15.19
C ASN A 192 -16.22 4.73 -16.39
N LYS A 193 -16.76 3.53 -16.57
CA LYS A 193 -16.43 2.61 -17.66
C LYS A 193 -14.94 2.25 -17.71
N TYR A 194 -14.37 1.95 -16.56
CA TYR A 194 -13.03 1.37 -16.46
C TYR A 194 -13.11 -0.15 -16.46
N ASP A 195 -12.23 -0.79 -17.25
CA ASP A 195 -12.15 -2.24 -17.35
C ASP A 195 -11.35 -2.88 -16.21
N TYR A 196 -10.39 -2.13 -15.66
CA TYR A 196 -9.55 -2.57 -14.56
C TYR A 196 -9.46 -1.51 -13.48
N VAL A 197 -9.49 -1.96 -12.23
CA VAL A 197 -9.15 -1.16 -11.04
C VAL A 197 -7.94 -1.77 -10.38
N ILE A 198 -6.93 -0.96 -10.13
CA ILE A 198 -5.71 -1.37 -9.45
C ILE A 198 -5.47 -0.43 -8.28
N CYS A 199 -5.63 -0.93 -7.07
CA CYS A 199 -5.41 -0.16 -5.85
C CYS A 199 -4.48 -0.90 -4.88
N GLY A 200 -3.98 -0.19 -3.87
CA GLY A 200 -3.19 -0.68 -2.74
C GLY A 200 -3.91 -0.43 -1.44
N HIS A 201 -3.18 0.05 -0.41
CA HIS A 201 -3.67 0.60 0.84
C HIS A 201 -4.21 -0.40 1.86
N ILE A 202 -4.98 -1.40 1.44
CA ILE A 202 -5.59 -2.38 2.35
C ILE A 202 -4.65 -3.54 2.73
N HIS A 203 -3.47 -3.60 2.11
CA HIS A 203 -2.44 -4.63 2.31
C HIS A 203 -2.96 -6.08 2.16
N GLU A 204 -4.03 -6.26 1.41
CA GLU A 204 -4.58 -7.57 1.09
C GLU A 204 -4.42 -7.86 -0.40
N PRO A 205 -3.56 -8.83 -0.80
CA PRO A 205 -3.38 -9.18 -2.19
C PRO A 205 -4.62 -9.94 -2.69
N LYS A 206 -5.35 -9.33 -3.63
CA LYS A 206 -6.56 -9.90 -4.22
C LYS A 206 -6.59 -9.61 -5.71
N MET A 207 -7.12 -10.55 -6.46
CA MET A 207 -7.51 -10.36 -7.86
C MET A 207 -8.87 -11.02 -8.06
N GLU A 208 -9.85 -10.26 -8.47
CA GLU A 208 -11.24 -10.70 -8.61
C GLU A 208 -11.83 -10.17 -9.90
N LEU A 209 -12.63 -10.99 -10.56
CA LEU A 209 -13.51 -10.56 -11.64
C LEU A 209 -14.85 -10.15 -11.02
N VAL A 210 -15.24 -8.90 -11.23
CA VAL A 210 -16.53 -8.40 -10.75
C VAL A 210 -17.47 -8.27 -11.92
N GLU A 211 -18.55 -9.03 -11.88
CA GLU A 211 -19.65 -8.91 -12.83
C GLU A 211 -20.66 -7.90 -12.31
N ASN A 212 -21.02 -6.92 -13.13
CA ASN A 212 -22.16 -6.06 -12.79
C ASN A 212 -23.47 -6.76 -13.14
N GLU A 213 -24.57 -6.32 -12.51
CA GLU A 213 -25.93 -6.87 -12.73
C GLU A 213 -26.38 -6.77 -14.20
N ASN A 214 -25.70 -6.01 -15.04
CA ASN A 214 -25.97 -5.82 -16.46
C ASN A 214 -25.11 -6.73 -17.36
N GLY A 215 -24.32 -7.64 -16.81
CA GLY A 215 -23.57 -8.67 -17.54
C GLY A 215 -22.52 -8.14 -18.53
N LYS A 216 -21.97 -6.97 -18.28
CA LYS A 216 -20.95 -6.37 -19.16
C LYS A 216 -19.73 -5.93 -18.37
#